data_2849ee5fa956194534eb19a294bc8c63
#
_entry.id   2849ee5fa956194534eb19a294bc8c63
#
_cell.length_a   1.000
_cell.length_b   1.000
_cell.length_c   1.000
_cell.angle_alpha   90.00
_cell.angle_beta   90.00
_cell.angle_gamma   90.00
#
_symmetry.space_group_name_H-M   'P 1'
#
loop_
_entity.id
_entity.type
_entity.pdbx_description
1 polymer ?
#
loop_
_entity_poly.entity_id
_entity_poly.type
_entity_poly.pdbx_seq_one_letter_code
_entity_poly.pdbx_strand_id
1 'polypeptide(L)'
;RSDEHASGRAALYYDATRERSRIALETTTEHLEAWSDSLLMRRLAAASLPESFAEPLVLADSSVATAERMGGYALGRFLPMLLILMTLLGAFYPAIDLSAGEKERGTLETLLTTPVPAREVVAGKFLTVALVGISAAVLNLFSMLLTFRYAAVQFAEAADMQVSLPWSTVLTVVLFLIPLAVFFSAVFLGMALRAQSFKEAQNTLTPVQ
;
A
#
# COMPACT_ATOMS: atom_id res chain seq x y z
N ARG A 1 27.51 5.34 -53.58
CA ARG A 1 27.56 6.58 -52.75
C ARG A 1 26.19 7.00 -52.16
N SER A 2 25.12 6.19 -52.34
CA SER A 2 23.74 6.54 -51.92
C SER A 2 23.20 5.82 -50.68
N ASP A 3 23.97 4.96 -50.04
CA ASP A 3 23.48 4.13 -48.91
C ASP A 3 24.04 4.51 -47.52
N GLU A 4 24.92 5.52 -47.45
CA GLU A 4 25.58 5.90 -46.18
C GLU A 4 24.61 6.61 -45.17
N HIS A 5 23.42 7.00 -45.61
CA HIS A 5 22.42 7.72 -44.79
C HIS A 5 21.12 6.93 -44.60
N ALA A 6 21.07 5.66 -44.98
CA ALA A 6 19.87 4.86 -44.82
C ALA A 6 19.54 4.61 -43.34
N SER A 7 18.30 4.91 -42.94
CA SER A 7 17.77 4.55 -41.63
C SER A 7 17.24 3.10 -41.68
N GLY A 8 17.74 2.23 -40.80
CA GLY A 8 17.18 0.89 -40.60
C GLY A 8 15.94 0.96 -39.71
N ARG A 9 14.96 0.11 -40.01
CA ARG A 9 13.79 -0.12 -39.12
C ARG A 9 13.90 -1.52 -38.57
N ALA A 10 13.90 -1.64 -37.23
CA ALA A 10 13.79 -2.91 -36.54
C ALA A 10 12.40 -2.99 -35.87
N ALA A 11 11.71 -4.13 -36.01
CA ALA A 11 10.46 -4.37 -35.31
C ALA A 11 10.66 -5.56 -34.34
N LEU A 12 10.37 -5.32 -33.06
CA LEU A 12 10.43 -6.35 -32.03
C LEU A 12 9.00 -6.86 -31.77
N TYR A 13 8.78 -8.14 -31.96
CA TYR A 13 7.51 -8.79 -31.65
C TYR A 13 7.63 -9.50 -30.29
N TYR A 14 6.72 -9.18 -29.37
CA TYR A 14 6.73 -9.75 -28.03
C TYR A 14 5.33 -10.12 -27.58
N ASP A 15 5.24 -11.06 -26.65
CA ASP A 15 4.00 -11.45 -26.01
C ASP A 15 3.84 -10.66 -24.69
N ALA A 16 2.93 -9.68 -24.67
CA ALA A 16 2.68 -8.81 -23.52
C ALA A 16 2.10 -9.56 -22.30
N THR A 17 1.57 -10.77 -22.51
CA THR A 17 0.99 -11.61 -21.45
C THR A 17 2.04 -12.40 -20.67
N ARG A 18 3.27 -12.51 -21.20
CA ARG A 18 4.37 -13.26 -20.59
C ARG A 18 5.44 -12.35 -20.04
N GLU A 19 5.67 -12.42 -18.75
CA GLU A 19 6.67 -11.59 -18.05
C GLU A 19 8.08 -11.76 -18.62
N ARG A 20 8.49 -13.00 -18.94
CA ARG A 20 9.79 -13.27 -19.58
C ARG A 20 9.95 -12.59 -20.93
N SER A 21 8.86 -12.49 -21.69
CA SER A 21 8.86 -11.81 -22.99
C SER A 21 8.98 -10.29 -22.84
N ARG A 22 8.40 -9.73 -21.79
CA ARG A 22 8.55 -8.30 -21.44
C ARG A 22 9.97 -7.96 -21.04
N ILE A 23 10.58 -8.77 -20.16
CA ILE A 23 11.98 -8.60 -19.73
C ILE A 23 12.92 -8.72 -20.94
N ALA A 24 12.70 -9.72 -21.81
CA ALA A 24 13.50 -9.86 -23.03
C ALA A 24 13.34 -8.66 -23.98
N LEU A 25 12.13 -8.10 -24.10
CA LEU A 25 11.91 -6.88 -24.88
C LEU A 25 12.72 -5.71 -24.32
N GLU A 26 12.60 -5.45 -23.01
CA GLU A 26 13.28 -4.36 -22.33
C GLU A 26 14.81 -4.45 -22.51
N THR A 27 15.40 -5.61 -22.22
CA THR A 27 16.83 -5.84 -22.40
C THR A 27 17.26 -5.68 -23.87
N THR A 28 16.45 -6.19 -24.82
CA THR A 28 16.79 -6.09 -26.25
C THR A 28 16.68 -4.65 -26.74
N THR A 29 15.68 -3.90 -26.27
CA THR A 29 15.49 -2.49 -26.61
C THR A 29 16.67 -1.66 -26.11
N GLU A 30 17.08 -1.86 -24.85
CA GLU A 30 18.25 -1.17 -24.25
C GLU A 30 19.53 -1.41 -25.05
N HIS A 31 19.78 -2.67 -25.46
CA HIS A 31 20.95 -2.98 -26.29
C HIS A 31 20.87 -2.36 -27.70
N LEU A 32 19.68 -2.34 -28.30
CA LEU A 32 19.49 -1.72 -29.62
C LEU A 32 19.63 -0.20 -29.58
N GLU A 33 19.15 0.42 -28.52
CA GLU A 33 19.33 1.87 -28.28
C GLU A 33 20.82 2.20 -28.12
N ALA A 34 21.56 1.49 -27.27
CA ALA A 34 22.99 1.68 -27.09
C ALA A 34 23.78 1.47 -28.40
N TRP A 35 23.37 0.50 -29.24
CA TRP A 35 23.96 0.29 -30.55
C TRP A 35 23.62 1.43 -31.52
N SER A 36 22.36 1.88 -31.53
CA SER A 36 21.90 3.03 -32.33
C SER A 36 22.71 4.27 -32.00
N ASP A 37 22.91 4.56 -30.72
CA ASP A 37 23.71 5.70 -30.26
C ASP A 37 25.17 5.60 -30.72
N SER A 38 25.75 4.38 -30.65
CA SER A 38 27.12 4.17 -31.13
C SER A 38 27.26 4.39 -32.64
N LEU A 39 26.23 4.05 -33.41
CA LEU A 39 26.18 4.32 -34.85
C LEU A 39 26.03 5.82 -35.14
N LEU A 40 25.17 6.49 -34.35
CA LEU A 40 24.97 7.93 -34.47
C LEU A 40 26.30 8.69 -34.22
N MET A 41 27.00 8.36 -33.14
CA MET A 41 28.30 8.95 -32.82
C MET A 41 29.34 8.73 -33.91
N ARG A 42 29.39 7.53 -34.51
CA ARG A 42 30.27 7.27 -35.65
C ARG A 42 29.92 8.10 -36.90
N ARG A 43 28.65 8.30 -37.16
CA ARG A 43 28.18 9.13 -38.30
C ARG A 43 28.47 10.60 -38.08
N LEU A 44 28.30 11.11 -36.85
CA LEU A 44 28.63 12.48 -36.49
C LEU A 44 30.14 12.73 -36.63
N ALA A 45 30.96 11.81 -36.14
CA ALA A 45 32.41 11.87 -36.29
C ALA A 45 32.87 11.88 -37.76
N ALA A 46 32.25 10.99 -38.59
CA ALA A 46 32.53 10.93 -40.03
C ALA A 46 32.11 12.21 -40.77
N ALA A 47 31.05 12.88 -40.31
CA ALA A 47 30.59 14.15 -40.84
C ALA A 47 31.31 15.38 -40.24
N SER A 48 32.21 15.17 -39.26
CA SER A 48 32.90 16.25 -38.53
C SER A 48 31.94 17.19 -37.80
N LEU A 49 30.76 16.63 -37.35
CA LEU A 49 29.78 17.36 -36.58
C LEU A 49 29.96 17.11 -35.08
N PRO A 50 29.72 18.11 -34.23
CA PRO A 50 29.78 17.91 -32.78
C PRO A 50 28.66 17.05 -32.26
N GLU A 51 28.82 16.39 -31.12
CA GLU A 51 27.78 15.55 -30.47
C GLU A 51 26.52 16.33 -30.18
N SER A 52 26.64 17.61 -29.84
CA SER A 52 25.50 18.51 -29.60
C SER A 52 24.58 18.69 -30.84
N PHE A 53 25.03 18.27 -32.02
CA PHE A 53 24.17 18.29 -33.22
C PHE A 53 23.09 17.21 -33.19
N ALA A 54 23.37 16.08 -32.53
CA ALA A 54 22.39 15.00 -32.35
C ALA A 54 21.35 15.34 -31.28
N GLU A 55 21.74 16.10 -30.28
CA GLU A 55 20.86 16.52 -29.18
C GLU A 55 20.78 18.05 -29.13
N PRO A 56 20.01 18.66 -30.04
CA PRO A 56 19.89 20.12 -30.11
C PRO A 56 19.15 20.73 -28.89
N LEU A 57 18.50 19.90 -28.10
CA LEU A 57 17.80 20.29 -26.88
C LEU A 57 18.08 19.27 -25.77
N VAL A 58 18.80 19.68 -24.77
CA VAL A 58 19.00 18.90 -23.53
C VAL A 58 17.79 19.16 -22.62
N LEU A 59 16.91 18.17 -22.51
CA LEU A 59 15.80 18.22 -21.57
C LEU A 59 16.35 17.86 -20.16
N ALA A 60 16.47 18.89 -19.32
CA ALA A 60 16.78 18.66 -17.91
C ALA A 60 15.46 18.54 -17.13
N ASP A 61 15.13 17.33 -16.69
CA ASP A 61 14.02 17.11 -15.76
C ASP A 61 14.42 17.65 -14.38
N SER A 62 13.75 18.73 -13.99
CA SER A 62 13.90 19.28 -12.65
C SER A 62 12.57 19.18 -11.92
N SER A 63 12.55 18.35 -10.89
CA SER A 63 11.37 18.27 -10.01
C SER A 63 11.28 19.55 -9.19
N VAL A 64 10.19 20.31 -9.39
CA VAL A 64 9.85 21.48 -8.56
C VAL A 64 9.09 21.08 -7.29
N ALA A 65 8.90 19.78 -7.07
CA ALA A 65 8.32 19.28 -5.84
C ALA A 65 9.33 19.43 -4.71
N THR A 66 8.92 20.10 -3.64
CA THR A 66 9.72 20.16 -2.42
C THR A 66 9.85 18.78 -1.81
N ALA A 67 10.94 18.51 -1.10
CA ALA A 67 11.16 17.25 -0.38
C ALA A 67 9.97 16.90 0.55
N GLU A 68 9.34 17.92 1.13
CA GLU A 68 8.11 17.79 1.93
C GLU A 68 6.93 17.23 1.10
N ARG A 69 6.74 17.70 -0.14
CA ARG A 69 5.67 17.20 -1.03
C ARG A 69 5.95 15.77 -1.50
N MET A 70 7.19 15.43 -1.76
CA MET A 70 7.58 14.06 -2.15
C MET A 70 7.37 13.08 -1.00
N GLY A 71 7.79 13.45 0.23
CA GLY A 71 7.55 12.68 1.44
C GLY A 71 6.05 12.52 1.73
N GLY A 72 5.28 13.61 1.62
CA GLY A 72 3.82 13.59 1.78
C GLY A 72 3.11 12.71 0.76
N TYR A 73 3.56 12.69 -0.49
CA TYR A 73 3.00 11.82 -1.53
C TYR A 73 3.25 10.33 -1.24
N ALA A 74 4.47 9.97 -0.87
CA ALA A 74 4.80 8.59 -0.52
C ALA A 74 3.98 8.10 0.69
N LEU A 75 3.91 8.91 1.75
CA LEU A 75 3.10 8.61 2.93
C LEU A 75 1.62 8.53 2.61
N GLY A 76 1.08 9.49 1.84
CA GLY A 76 -0.32 9.51 1.43
C GLY A 76 -0.75 8.28 0.65
N ARG A 77 0.18 7.57 0.01
CA ARG A 77 -0.08 6.33 -0.72
C ARG A 77 -0.09 5.10 0.19
N PHE A 78 0.88 4.96 1.09
CA PHE A 78 1.06 3.75 1.89
C PHE A 78 0.34 3.81 3.23
N LEU A 79 0.23 4.98 3.85
CA LEU A 79 -0.34 5.16 5.18
C LEU A 79 -1.81 4.72 5.26
N PRO A 80 -2.71 5.09 4.34
CA PRO A 80 -4.09 4.64 4.39
C PRO A 80 -4.22 3.11 4.29
N MET A 81 -3.43 2.48 3.44
CA MET A 81 -3.44 1.03 3.28
C MET A 81 -3.03 0.33 4.58
N LEU A 82 -1.96 0.77 5.23
CA LEU A 82 -1.51 0.21 6.50
C LEU A 82 -2.54 0.42 7.61
N LEU A 83 -3.17 1.61 7.68
CA LEU A 83 -4.19 1.90 8.67
C LEU A 83 -5.44 1.03 8.49
N ILE A 84 -5.88 0.81 7.25
CA ILE A 84 -6.99 -0.10 6.94
C ILE A 84 -6.66 -1.51 7.40
N LEU A 85 -5.48 -2.05 7.02
CA LEU A 85 -5.04 -3.37 7.42
C LEU A 85 -4.97 -3.54 8.94
N MET A 86 -4.42 -2.55 9.65
CA MET A 86 -4.30 -2.61 11.11
C MET A 86 -5.65 -2.48 11.82
N THR A 87 -6.57 -1.69 11.27
CA THR A 87 -7.95 -1.60 11.79
C THR A 87 -8.68 -2.92 11.60
N LEU A 88 -8.52 -3.53 10.44
CA LEU A 88 -9.09 -4.83 10.10
C LEU A 88 -8.57 -5.93 11.05
N LEU A 89 -7.25 -6.02 11.23
CA LEU A 89 -6.63 -6.98 12.15
C LEU A 89 -7.03 -6.73 13.61
N GLY A 90 -7.17 -5.46 14.01
CA GLY A 90 -7.59 -5.07 15.35
C GLY A 90 -9.01 -5.51 15.71
N ALA A 91 -9.91 -5.59 14.72
CA ALA A 91 -11.27 -6.09 14.92
C ALA A 91 -11.39 -7.62 14.74
N PHE A 92 -10.51 -8.23 13.95
CA PHE A 92 -10.57 -9.63 13.53
C PHE A 92 -10.47 -10.61 14.72
N TYR A 93 -9.39 -10.53 15.49
CA TYR A 93 -9.16 -11.45 16.60
C TYR A 93 -10.21 -11.35 17.73
N PRO A 94 -10.59 -10.15 18.20
CA PRO A 94 -11.64 -10.02 19.19
C PRO A 94 -13.00 -10.53 18.71
N ALA A 95 -13.32 -10.35 17.42
CA ALA A 95 -14.57 -10.86 16.84
C ALA A 95 -14.64 -12.39 16.90
N ILE A 96 -13.54 -13.08 16.58
CA ILE A 96 -13.48 -14.55 16.65
C ILE A 96 -13.52 -15.02 18.10
N ASP A 97 -12.71 -14.40 18.97
CA ASP A 97 -12.59 -14.84 20.36
C ASP A 97 -13.91 -14.70 21.12
N LEU A 98 -14.62 -13.57 20.96
CA LEU A 98 -15.91 -13.28 21.59
C LEU A 98 -17.10 -14.01 20.95
N SER A 99 -16.91 -14.76 19.88
CA SER A 99 -17.99 -15.51 19.21
C SER A 99 -17.68 -17.00 19.12
N ALA A 100 -16.88 -17.42 18.15
CA ALA A 100 -16.52 -18.81 17.95
C ALA A 100 -15.68 -19.36 19.12
N GLY A 101 -14.80 -18.52 19.72
CA GLY A 101 -13.99 -18.89 20.87
C GLY A 101 -14.85 -19.20 22.11
N GLU A 102 -15.91 -18.45 22.37
CA GLU A 102 -16.81 -18.76 23.48
C GLU A 102 -17.62 -20.05 23.25
N LYS A 103 -18.02 -20.33 22.00
CA LYS A 103 -18.68 -21.60 21.67
C LYS A 103 -17.77 -22.79 21.93
N GLU A 104 -16.51 -22.70 21.49
CA GLU A 104 -15.52 -23.76 21.63
C GLU A 104 -15.18 -24.04 23.11
N ARG A 105 -15.15 -22.99 23.95
CA ARG A 105 -14.91 -23.10 25.40
C ARG A 105 -16.15 -23.51 26.21
N GLY A 106 -17.34 -23.59 25.59
CA GLY A 106 -18.60 -23.87 26.28
C GLY A 106 -19.14 -22.73 27.16
N THR A 107 -18.48 -21.56 27.14
CA THR A 107 -18.88 -20.40 27.95
C THR A 107 -20.13 -19.70 27.42
N LEU A 108 -20.48 -19.93 26.16
CA LEU A 108 -21.71 -19.42 25.55
C LEU A 108 -22.94 -19.98 26.25
N GLU A 109 -22.94 -21.25 26.66
CA GLU A 109 -24.05 -21.88 27.36
C GLU A 109 -24.32 -21.20 28.70
N THR A 110 -23.25 -20.89 29.46
CA THR A 110 -23.35 -20.14 30.71
C THR A 110 -23.92 -18.74 30.48
N LEU A 111 -23.52 -18.08 29.39
CA LEU A 111 -24.04 -16.75 29.05
C LEU A 111 -25.53 -16.79 28.71
N LEU A 112 -26.02 -17.85 28.04
CA LEU A 112 -27.43 -18.04 27.68
C LEU A 112 -28.32 -18.35 28.88
N THR A 113 -27.75 -18.78 30.01
CA THR A 113 -28.53 -18.98 31.27
C THR A 113 -28.78 -17.68 32.01
N THR A 114 -28.13 -16.59 31.64
CA THR A 114 -28.35 -15.27 32.26
C THR A 114 -29.65 -14.64 31.79
N PRO A 115 -30.37 -13.89 32.64
CA PRO A 115 -31.65 -13.25 32.28
C PRO A 115 -31.45 -11.97 31.43
N VAL A 116 -30.53 -12.04 30.43
CA VAL A 116 -30.20 -10.93 29.54
C VAL A 116 -30.67 -11.27 28.12
N PRO A 117 -31.42 -10.37 27.46
CA PRO A 117 -31.87 -10.62 26.11
C PRO A 117 -30.68 -10.73 25.12
N ALA A 118 -30.76 -11.67 24.18
CA ALA A 118 -29.70 -11.98 23.22
C ALA A 118 -29.18 -10.74 22.45
N ARG A 119 -30.10 -9.79 22.17
CA ARG A 119 -29.72 -8.52 21.51
C ARG A 119 -28.71 -7.70 22.31
N GLU A 120 -28.81 -7.68 23.63
CA GLU A 120 -27.90 -6.93 24.50
C GLU A 120 -26.53 -7.63 24.57
N VAL A 121 -26.52 -8.96 24.59
CA VAL A 121 -25.28 -9.76 24.51
C VAL A 121 -24.55 -9.48 23.18
N VAL A 122 -25.27 -9.53 22.05
CA VAL A 122 -24.67 -9.25 20.74
C VAL A 122 -24.20 -7.80 20.63
N ALA A 123 -24.99 -6.85 21.15
CA ALA A 123 -24.60 -5.44 21.18
C ALA A 123 -23.34 -5.19 22.03
N GLY A 124 -23.25 -5.85 23.19
CA GLY A 124 -22.07 -5.79 24.06
C GLY A 124 -20.82 -6.34 23.36
N LYS A 125 -20.93 -7.49 22.71
CA LYS A 125 -19.83 -8.08 21.91
C LYS A 125 -19.41 -7.16 20.77
N PHE A 126 -20.38 -6.65 20.02
CA PHE A 126 -20.13 -5.70 18.94
C PHE A 126 -19.40 -4.45 19.43
N LEU A 127 -19.86 -3.85 20.52
CA LEU A 127 -19.24 -2.67 21.11
C LEU A 127 -17.81 -2.95 21.57
N THR A 128 -17.57 -4.11 22.18
CA THR A 128 -16.22 -4.53 22.59
C THR A 128 -15.29 -4.68 21.39
N VAL A 129 -15.73 -5.38 20.33
CA VAL A 129 -14.94 -5.55 19.10
C VAL A 129 -14.64 -4.19 18.45
N ALA A 130 -15.65 -3.31 18.38
CA ALA A 130 -15.50 -1.98 17.81
C ALA A 130 -14.52 -1.12 18.62
N LEU A 131 -14.61 -1.11 19.93
CA LEU A 131 -13.70 -0.36 20.81
C LEU A 131 -12.26 -0.87 20.70
N VAL A 132 -12.06 -2.18 20.68
CA VAL A 132 -10.71 -2.74 20.50
C VAL A 132 -10.17 -2.39 19.11
N GLY A 133 -10.98 -2.52 18.05
CA GLY A 133 -10.59 -2.14 16.70
C GLY A 133 -10.21 -0.66 16.56
N ILE A 134 -11.02 0.24 17.13
CA ILE A 134 -10.73 1.69 17.17
C ILE A 134 -9.44 1.95 17.96
N SER A 135 -9.29 1.34 19.14
CA SER A 135 -8.09 1.51 19.97
C SER A 135 -6.84 1.05 19.25
N ALA A 136 -6.89 -0.09 18.59
CA ALA A 136 -5.78 -0.61 17.78
C ALA A 136 -5.41 0.34 16.62
N ALA A 137 -6.41 0.87 15.91
CA ALA A 137 -6.20 1.81 14.83
C ALA A 137 -5.57 3.12 15.30
N VAL A 138 -6.07 3.68 16.41
CA VAL A 138 -5.54 4.93 17.00
C VAL A 138 -4.11 4.73 17.52
N LEU A 139 -3.84 3.63 18.22
CA LEU A 139 -2.49 3.31 18.71
C LEU A 139 -1.51 3.11 17.55
N ASN A 140 -1.95 2.45 16.48
CA ASN A 140 -1.13 2.27 15.28
C ASN A 140 -0.81 3.62 14.62
N LEU A 141 -1.81 4.48 14.43
CA LEU A 141 -1.61 5.82 13.89
C LEU A 141 -0.63 6.62 14.76
N PHE A 142 -0.78 6.58 16.07
CA PHE A 142 0.11 7.27 17.00
C PHE A 142 1.55 6.74 16.93
N SER A 143 1.72 5.40 16.92
CA SER A 143 3.03 4.77 16.75
C SER A 143 3.69 5.18 15.43
N MET A 144 2.90 5.21 14.36
CA MET A 144 3.37 5.61 13.03
C MET A 144 3.82 7.07 13.00
N LEU A 145 3.05 7.98 13.63
CA LEU A 145 3.43 9.40 13.76
C LEU A 145 4.73 9.57 14.54
N LEU A 146 4.90 8.83 15.64
CA LEU A 146 6.15 8.84 16.42
C LEU A 146 7.33 8.35 15.59
N THR A 147 7.15 7.24 14.86
CA THR A 147 8.20 6.68 13.99
C THR A 147 8.62 7.66 12.91
N PHE A 148 7.67 8.31 12.24
CA PHE A 148 7.98 9.31 11.21
C PHE A 148 8.66 10.55 11.80
N ARG A 149 8.21 11.00 12.98
CA ARG A 149 8.86 12.12 13.66
C ARG A 149 10.30 11.79 14.05
N TYR A 150 10.53 10.58 14.57
CA TYR A 150 11.87 10.11 14.92
C TYR A 150 12.76 9.96 13.67
N ALA A 151 12.24 9.33 12.61
CA ALA A 151 12.95 9.18 11.35
C ALA A 151 13.30 10.54 10.73
N ALA A 152 12.37 11.50 10.75
CA ALA A 152 12.64 12.85 10.25
C ALA A 152 13.78 13.55 11.01
N VAL A 153 13.90 13.35 12.34
CA VAL A 153 15.00 13.91 13.13
C VAL A 153 16.34 13.23 12.81
N GLN A 154 16.34 11.91 12.64
CA GLN A 154 17.58 11.13 12.41
C GLN A 154 18.12 11.24 10.99
N PHE A 155 17.23 11.39 10.01
CA PHE A 155 17.58 11.37 8.58
C PHE A 155 17.42 12.75 7.91
N ALA A 156 17.13 13.80 8.67
CA ALA A 156 16.95 15.16 8.15
C ALA A 156 18.18 15.66 7.34
N GLU A 157 19.40 15.27 7.77
CA GLU A 157 20.65 15.64 7.10
C GLU A 157 20.94 14.78 5.86
N ALA A 158 20.40 13.55 5.79
CA ALA A 158 20.73 12.59 4.74
C ALA A 158 19.71 12.55 3.59
N ALA A 159 18.45 12.94 3.83
CA ALA A 159 17.36 12.70 2.88
C ALA A 159 16.63 13.97 2.42
N ASP A 160 16.91 15.14 3.01
CA ASP A 160 16.17 16.40 2.73
C ASP A 160 14.63 16.26 2.80
N MET A 161 14.16 15.18 3.48
CA MET A 161 12.75 14.82 3.57
C MET A 161 12.13 15.42 4.84
N GLN A 162 11.49 16.55 4.70
CA GLN A 162 10.67 17.11 5.77
C GLN A 162 9.26 16.52 5.68
N VAL A 163 8.97 15.55 6.53
CA VAL A 163 7.62 15.00 6.66
C VAL A 163 6.88 15.82 7.74
N SER A 164 6.09 16.79 7.32
CA SER A 164 5.16 17.48 8.20
C SER A 164 3.73 17.00 7.92
N LEU A 165 3.12 16.35 8.91
CA LEU A 165 1.70 16.01 8.85
C LEU A 165 0.92 17.09 9.61
N PRO A 166 0.13 17.94 8.94
CA PRO A 166 -0.67 18.93 9.61
C PRO A 166 -1.71 18.26 10.52
N TRP A 167 -1.95 18.84 11.68
CA TRP A 167 -2.87 18.28 12.67
C TRP A 167 -4.29 18.04 12.13
N SER A 168 -4.72 18.86 11.18
CA SER A 168 -5.99 18.66 10.45
C SER A 168 -6.06 17.33 9.71
N THR A 169 -4.95 16.90 9.09
CA THR A 169 -4.88 15.61 8.39
C THR A 169 -4.99 14.45 9.39
N VAL A 170 -4.31 14.53 10.53
CA VAL A 170 -4.40 13.50 11.59
C VAL A 170 -5.84 13.37 12.09
N LEU A 171 -6.51 14.50 12.34
CA LEU A 171 -7.90 14.51 12.80
C LEU A 171 -8.85 13.90 11.75
N THR A 172 -8.65 14.25 10.49
CA THR A 172 -9.43 13.70 9.37
C THR A 172 -9.25 12.20 9.27
N VAL A 173 -8.02 11.70 9.37
CA VAL A 173 -7.72 10.25 9.34
C VAL A 173 -8.43 9.54 10.49
N VAL A 174 -8.35 10.06 11.72
CA VAL A 174 -9.03 9.47 12.90
C VAL A 174 -10.54 9.44 12.68
N LEU A 175 -11.12 10.51 12.13
CA LEU A 175 -12.55 10.59 11.85
C LEU A 175 -13.00 9.51 10.85
N PHE A 176 -12.18 9.17 9.85
CA PHE A 176 -12.47 8.10 8.90
C PHE A 176 -12.21 6.70 9.47
N LEU A 177 -11.28 6.56 10.42
CA LEU A 177 -10.99 5.26 11.05
C LEU A 177 -12.16 4.76 11.92
N ILE A 178 -12.92 5.64 12.56
CA ILE A 178 -14.05 5.26 13.42
C ILE A 178 -15.12 4.48 12.63
N PRO A 179 -15.74 5.03 11.57
CA PRO A 179 -16.74 4.29 10.81
C PRO A 179 -16.19 3.02 10.16
N LEU A 180 -14.89 3.05 9.76
CA LEU A 180 -14.22 1.88 9.19
C LEU A 180 -14.10 0.75 10.23
N ALA A 181 -13.66 1.05 11.45
CA ALA A 181 -13.56 0.09 12.54
C ALA A 181 -14.95 -0.48 12.92
N VAL A 182 -15.97 0.36 12.97
CA VAL A 182 -17.37 -0.04 13.22
C VAL A 182 -17.85 -1.00 12.13
N PHE A 183 -17.57 -0.68 10.87
CA PHE A 183 -17.94 -1.52 9.73
C PHE A 183 -17.26 -2.90 9.80
N PHE A 184 -15.95 -2.97 9.97
CA PHE A 184 -15.24 -4.24 10.07
C PHE A 184 -15.67 -5.04 11.30
N SER A 185 -15.93 -4.39 12.43
CA SER A 185 -16.42 -5.05 13.64
C SER A 185 -17.77 -5.72 13.40
N ALA A 186 -18.69 -5.04 12.69
CA ALA A 186 -19.98 -5.60 12.35
C ALA A 186 -19.87 -6.82 11.41
N VAL A 187 -19.05 -6.69 10.37
CA VAL A 187 -18.83 -7.76 9.38
C VAL A 187 -18.18 -8.99 10.04
N PHE A 188 -17.07 -8.79 10.76
CA PHE A 188 -16.34 -9.90 11.36
C PHE A 188 -17.11 -10.59 12.47
N LEU A 189 -17.77 -9.83 13.34
CA LEU A 189 -18.60 -10.43 14.38
C LEU A 189 -19.79 -11.21 13.76
N GLY A 190 -20.44 -10.64 12.74
CA GLY A 190 -21.55 -11.29 12.04
C GLY A 190 -21.15 -12.60 11.35
N MET A 191 -19.94 -12.66 10.77
CA MET A 191 -19.40 -13.88 10.17
C MET A 191 -18.93 -14.87 11.23
N ALA A 192 -18.21 -14.42 12.27
CA ALA A 192 -17.68 -15.25 13.33
C ALA A 192 -18.79 -15.89 14.20
N LEU A 193 -19.93 -15.24 14.36
CA LEU A 193 -21.10 -15.80 15.05
C LEU A 193 -21.69 -17.04 14.34
N ARG A 194 -21.46 -17.21 13.03
CA ARG A 194 -21.93 -18.39 12.27
C ARG A 194 -21.00 -19.58 12.41
N ALA A 195 -19.72 -19.36 12.68
CA ALA A 195 -18.73 -20.42 12.82
C ALA A 195 -18.94 -21.25 14.10
N GLN A 196 -18.59 -22.53 14.03
CA GLN A 196 -18.70 -23.47 15.14
C GLN A 196 -17.42 -23.54 16.00
N SER A 197 -16.26 -23.23 15.39
CA SER A 197 -14.96 -23.25 16.05
C SER A 197 -14.12 -22.06 15.69
N PHE A 198 -13.07 -21.82 16.49
CA PHE A 198 -12.10 -20.75 16.25
C PHE A 198 -11.41 -20.90 14.89
N LYS A 199 -10.99 -22.13 14.53
CA LYS A 199 -10.36 -22.43 13.25
C LYS A 199 -11.30 -22.21 12.05
N GLU A 200 -12.54 -22.59 12.18
CA GLU A 200 -13.55 -22.38 11.13
C GLU A 200 -13.82 -20.89 10.91
N ALA A 201 -13.96 -20.12 12.00
CA ALA A 201 -14.09 -18.67 11.93
C ALA A 201 -12.88 -18.03 11.24
N GLN A 202 -11.67 -18.41 11.63
CA GLN A 202 -10.44 -17.91 11.03
C GLN A 202 -10.37 -18.22 9.53
N ASN A 203 -10.65 -19.46 9.12
CA ASN A 203 -10.63 -19.85 7.72
C ASN A 203 -11.69 -19.13 6.88
N THR A 204 -12.87 -18.88 7.46
CA THR A 204 -13.97 -18.18 6.78
C THR A 204 -13.66 -16.69 6.61
N LEU A 205 -12.96 -16.09 7.55
CA LEU A 205 -12.63 -14.68 7.55
C LEU A 205 -11.33 -14.34 6.78
N THR A 206 -10.40 -15.28 6.65
CA THR A 206 -9.11 -15.08 5.95
C THR A 206 -9.27 -14.58 4.50
N PRO A 207 -10.24 -15.03 3.68
CA PRO A 207 -10.43 -14.49 2.33
C PRO A 207 -10.88 -13.03 2.28
N VAL A 208 -11.30 -12.44 3.41
CA VAL A 208 -11.77 -11.05 3.52
C VAL A 208 -10.61 -10.10 3.88
N GLN A 209 -9.46 -10.64 4.28
CA GLN A 209 -8.21 -9.92 4.52
C GLN A 209 -7.38 -9.81 3.22
#